data_bb186c2308af5505bb48935eb0257d4e
#
_entry.id   bb186c2308af5505bb48935eb0257d4e
#
_cell.length_a   1.000
_cell.length_b   1.000
_cell.length_c   1.000
_cell.angle_alpha   90.00
_cell.angle_beta   90.00
_cell.angle_gamma   90.00
#
_symmetry.space_group_name_H-M   'P 1'
#
loop_
_entity.id
_entity.type
_entity.pdbx_description
1 polymer ?
#
loop_
_entity_poly.entity_id
_entity_poly.type
_entity_poly.pdbx_seq_one_letter_code
_entity_poly.pdbx_strand_id
1 'polypeptide(L)'
;MPADGPAGNSPRGRPSHQRRNKLHVDIHQHLWPGVLTEELRRRSGPPRLDGWTLLTCGEPPFEVSPADHDVARRAAQAAGDDVGRVVIGPSSPLGIEYLRPEAAVPLLDAYHDGVAELGPPFTGWAAACLTEIDAAGLVKQLDRGFAGLQLPATALADESGYRWCGPLLDVLAERDLPLFVHPGPAAGAARGPAWWAPVVPYVQQLHAAWFAFRAYGRPAYPRLRVCFTALAGLGPLHGERLAARGGGPLARGVADPRAFVETSSYGNRAADAVVRVLGVDLLVFGSDRPYAQPHPDLGLGDAARHAIRVTNPARLLHGAGRPAGQA
;
A
#
# COMPACT_ATOMS: atom_id res chain seq x y z
N MET A 1 -55.04 46.71 28.60
CA MET A 1 -53.61 46.75 28.30
C MET A 1 -53.08 45.35 28.52
N PRO A 2 -52.88 44.49 27.54
CA PRO A 2 -52.17 43.25 27.70
C PRO A 2 -50.66 43.47 27.36
N ALA A 3 -49.77 42.84 28.13
CA ALA A 3 -48.35 42.90 28.03
C ALA A 3 -47.82 41.87 27.01
N ASP A 4 -46.91 42.33 26.14
CA ASP A 4 -46.21 41.53 25.17
C ASP A 4 -45.24 40.56 25.86
N GLY A 5 -45.34 39.28 25.52
CA GLY A 5 -44.37 38.24 25.86
C GLY A 5 -43.25 38.12 24.81
N PRO A 6 -42.02 37.78 25.17
CA PRO A 6 -40.90 37.74 24.21
C PRO A 6 -40.88 36.49 23.35
N ALA A 7 -40.56 36.71 22.07
CA ALA A 7 -40.42 35.70 21.03
C ALA A 7 -39.34 34.64 21.35
N GLY A 8 -39.73 33.38 21.24
CA GLY A 8 -38.87 32.24 21.40
C GLY A 8 -37.77 32.15 20.30
N ASN A 9 -36.54 32.09 20.76
CA ASN A 9 -35.35 31.93 19.95
C ASN A 9 -35.17 30.43 19.62
N SER A 10 -35.49 30.02 18.42
CA SER A 10 -35.27 28.65 17.91
C SER A 10 -33.76 28.39 17.78
N PRO A 11 -33.23 27.30 18.30
CA PRO A 11 -31.82 26.97 18.11
C PRO A 11 -31.54 26.64 16.65
N ARG A 12 -30.69 27.45 16.02
CA ARG A 12 -30.15 27.14 14.68
C ARG A 12 -29.45 25.79 14.73
N GLY A 13 -29.95 24.84 13.97
CA GLY A 13 -29.37 23.51 13.83
C GLY A 13 -27.89 23.61 13.43
N ARG A 14 -27.03 22.95 14.19
CA ARG A 14 -25.63 22.74 13.82
C ARG A 14 -25.59 22.00 12.48
N PRO A 15 -24.78 22.44 11.51
CA PRO A 15 -24.61 21.69 10.28
C PRO A 15 -24.06 20.32 10.63
N SER A 16 -24.71 19.29 10.14
CA SER A 16 -24.37 17.89 10.39
C SER A 16 -22.94 17.61 9.94
N HIS A 17 -22.14 17.06 10.83
CA HIS A 17 -20.75 16.59 10.61
C HIS A 17 -20.64 15.49 9.53
N GLN A 18 -21.76 15.00 8.98
CA GLN A 18 -21.81 13.84 8.08
C GLN A 18 -21.28 14.07 6.66
N ARG A 19 -20.96 15.29 6.22
CA ARG A 19 -20.46 15.55 4.86
C ARG A 19 -18.94 15.69 4.73
N ARG A 20 -18.19 15.73 5.84
CA ARG A 20 -16.70 15.92 5.81
C ARG A 20 -15.88 14.64 5.70
N ASN A 21 -16.46 13.45 5.92
CA ASN A 21 -15.71 12.23 6.22
C ASN A 21 -15.42 11.28 5.03
N LYS A 22 -15.74 11.65 3.79
CA LYS A 22 -15.49 10.77 2.62
C LYS A 22 -14.11 10.95 1.97
N LEU A 23 -13.21 11.68 2.58
CA LEU A 23 -11.95 12.07 1.94
C LEU A 23 -10.72 11.28 2.41
N HIS A 24 -10.76 10.59 3.56
CA HIS A 24 -9.62 9.84 4.04
C HIS A 24 -9.39 8.60 3.18
N VAL A 25 -8.14 8.38 2.81
CA VAL A 25 -7.70 7.24 2.00
C VAL A 25 -6.75 6.38 2.83
N ASP A 26 -7.01 5.08 2.85
CA ASP A 26 -6.10 4.05 3.30
C ASP A 26 -5.54 3.34 2.07
N ILE A 27 -4.27 3.56 1.75
CA ILE A 27 -3.66 3.05 0.53
C ILE A 27 -3.14 1.62 0.65
N HIS A 28 -3.24 1.01 1.84
CA HIS A 28 -2.63 -0.28 2.13
C HIS A 28 -3.48 -1.11 3.07
N GLN A 29 -4.23 -2.03 2.51
CA GLN A 29 -4.89 -3.11 3.24
C GLN A 29 -4.81 -4.41 2.44
N HIS A 30 -5.05 -5.52 3.13
CA HIS A 30 -5.21 -6.83 2.52
C HIS A 30 -6.60 -7.37 2.81
N LEU A 31 -7.27 -7.82 1.76
CA LEU A 31 -8.57 -8.47 1.82
C LEU A 31 -8.59 -9.56 0.75
N TRP A 32 -8.78 -10.80 1.17
CA TRP A 32 -8.82 -11.92 0.25
C TRP A 32 -10.27 -12.20 -0.15
N PRO A 33 -10.64 -11.92 -1.40
CA PRO A 33 -11.96 -12.31 -1.91
C PRO A 33 -12.18 -13.81 -1.81
N GLY A 34 -13.44 -14.24 -1.70
CA GLY A 34 -13.80 -15.64 -1.57
C GLY A 34 -13.20 -16.52 -2.68
N VAL A 35 -13.23 -16.04 -3.91
CA VAL A 35 -12.65 -16.74 -5.08
C VAL A 35 -11.13 -16.97 -4.93
N LEU A 36 -10.38 -16.02 -4.36
CA LEU A 36 -8.95 -16.21 -4.08
C LEU A 36 -8.73 -17.25 -2.97
N THR A 37 -9.53 -17.22 -1.89
CA THR A 37 -9.39 -18.21 -0.82
C THR A 37 -9.72 -19.62 -1.29
N GLU A 38 -10.65 -19.76 -2.23
CA GLU A 38 -10.97 -21.05 -2.86
C GLU A 38 -9.83 -21.55 -3.74
N GLU A 39 -9.22 -20.68 -4.56
CA GLU A 39 -8.05 -21.06 -5.34
C GLU A 39 -6.87 -21.48 -4.45
N LEU A 40 -6.61 -20.75 -3.36
CA LEU A 40 -5.57 -21.15 -2.39
C LEU A 40 -5.85 -22.51 -1.75
N ARG A 41 -7.12 -22.87 -1.50
CA ARG A 41 -7.51 -24.20 -0.97
C ARG A 41 -7.35 -25.33 -1.98
N ARG A 42 -7.54 -25.07 -3.27
CA ARG A 42 -7.38 -26.08 -4.33
C ARG A 42 -5.93 -26.49 -4.57
N ARG A 43 -4.97 -25.73 -4.07
CA ARG A 43 -3.56 -25.97 -4.31
C ARG A 43 -3.02 -27.12 -3.45
N SER A 44 -2.15 -27.93 -4.05
CA SER A 44 -1.40 -29.00 -3.35
C SER A 44 -0.10 -28.49 -2.70
N GLY A 45 0.49 -27.41 -3.24
CA GLY A 45 1.74 -26.79 -2.74
C GLY A 45 1.58 -25.33 -2.34
N PRO A 46 2.49 -24.77 -1.54
CA PRO A 46 2.48 -23.36 -1.15
C PRO A 46 2.51 -22.38 -2.33
N PRO A 47 1.92 -21.18 -2.18
CA PRO A 47 1.04 -20.79 -1.08
C PRO A 47 -0.27 -21.58 -1.14
N ARG A 48 -0.77 -22.06 -0.01
CA ARG A 48 -2.07 -22.74 0.07
C ARG A 48 -2.75 -22.52 1.41
N LEU A 49 -4.07 -22.63 1.42
CA LEU A 49 -4.85 -22.70 2.65
C LEU A 49 -5.24 -24.16 2.98
N ASP A 50 -4.98 -24.57 4.21
CA ASP A 50 -5.48 -25.81 4.80
C ASP A 50 -6.49 -25.44 5.88
N GLY A 51 -7.77 -25.54 5.57
CA GLY A 51 -8.78 -24.85 6.37
C GLY A 51 -8.57 -23.33 6.30
N TRP A 52 -8.13 -22.76 7.41
CA TRP A 52 -7.72 -21.36 7.51
C TRP A 52 -6.26 -21.20 7.96
N THR A 53 -5.48 -22.25 7.93
CA THR A 53 -4.02 -22.20 8.12
C THR A 53 -3.36 -21.92 6.79
N LEU A 54 -2.70 -20.76 6.68
CA LEU A 54 -1.90 -20.39 5.53
C LEU A 54 -0.53 -21.08 5.59
N LEU A 55 -0.16 -21.72 4.49
CA LEU A 55 1.16 -22.33 4.28
C LEU A 55 1.88 -21.61 3.15
N THR A 56 3.04 -21.04 3.44
CA THR A 56 3.94 -20.40 2.47
C THR A 56 5.27 -21.13 2.37
N CYS A 57 6.08 -20.80 1.35
CA CYS A 57 7.40 -21.41 1.18
C CYS A 57 8.47 -20.88 2.15
N GLY A 58 8.28 -19.68 2.71
CA GLY A 58 9.35 -18.95 3.40
C GLY A 58 9.10 -18.64 4.86
N GLU A 59 7.85 -18.75 5.32
CA GLU A 59 7.43 -18.33 6.65
C GLU A 59 6.72 -19.49 7.40
N PRO A 60 6.66 -19.44 8.75
CA PRO A 60 5.90 -20.41 9.52
C PRO A 60 4.42 -20.44 9.11
N PRO A 61 3.72 -21.57 9.31
CA PRO A 61 2.27 -21.62 9.15
C PRO A 61 1.58 -20.52 9.96
N PHE A 62 0.59 -19.88 9.36
CA PHE A 62 -0.13 -18.74 9.94
C PHE A 62 -1.63 -18.99 9.96
N GLU A 63 -2.26 -18.86 11.15
CA GLU A 63 -3.71 -18.96 11.29
C GLU A 63 -4.37 -17.67 10.82
N VAL A 64 -5.15 -17.76 9.75
CA VAL A 64 -5.91 -16.67 9.16
C VAL A 64 -7.29 -16.61 9.78
N SER A 65 -7.70 -15.45 10.28
CA SER A 65 -9.06 -15.26 10.75
C SER A 65 -10.02 -15.05 9.57
N PRO A 66 -11.03 -15.90 9.36
CA PRO A 66 -12.02 -15.70 8.32
C PRO A 66 -12.73 -14.35 8.41
N ALA A 67 -12.97 -13.88 9.62
CA ALA A 67 -13.63 -12.59 9.87
C ALA A 67 -12.82 -11.38 9.40
N ASP A 68 -11.50 -11.52 9.24
CA ASP A 68 -10.62 -10.48 8.73
C ASP A 68 -10.74 -10.30 7.22
N HIS A 69 -11.34 -11.28 6.54
CA HIS A 69 -11.62 -11.25 5.10
C HIS A 69 -13.13 -11.16 4.80
N ASP A 70 -13.96 -10.89 5.82
CA ASP A 70 -15.38 -10.57 5.63
C ASP A 70 -15.55 -9.14 5.09
N VAL A 71 -16.08 -9.02 3.87
CA VAL A 71 -16.20 -7.76 3.14
C VAL A 71 -17.07 -6.74 3.89
N ALA A 72 -18.22 -7.19 4.43
CA ALA A 72 -19.15 -6.30 5.13
C ALA A 72 -18.53 -5.77 6.43
N ARG A 73 -17.86 -6.64 7.19
CA ARG A 73 -17.12 -6.26 8.40
C ARG A 73 -16.01 -5.25 8.08
N ARG A 74 -15.22 -5.49 7.02
CA ARG A 74 -14.13 -4.59 6.62
C ARG A 74 -14.65 -3.25 6.13
N ALA A 75 -15.78 -3.22 5.41
CA ALA A 75 -16.44 -1.98 5.01
C ALA A 75 -16.96 -1.19 6.22
N ALA A 76 -17.59 -1.87 7.19
CA ALA A 76 -18.03 -1.24 8.43
C ALA A 76 -16.86 -0.69 9.25
N GLN A 77 -15.73 -1.42 9.30
CA GLN A 77 -14.51 -0.96 9.98
C GLN A 77 -13.93 0.28 9.31
N ALA A 78 -13.84 0.32 7.97
CA ALA A 78 -13.39 1.50 7.24
C ALA A 78 -14.29 2.72 7.51
N ALA A 79 -15.60 2.52 7.53
CA ALA A 79 -16.54 3.58 7.88
C ALA A 79 -16.39 4.09 9.32
N GLY A 80 -16.14 3.19 10.29
CA GLY A 80 -15.87 3.54 11.69
C GLY A 80 -14.57 4.32 11.89
N ASP A 81 -13.59 4.12 11.01
CA ASP A 81 -12.30 4.83 11.01
C ASP A 81 -12.30 6.10 10.13
N ASP A 82 -13.45 6.53 9.64
CA ASP A 82 -13.60 7.66 8.72
C ASP A 82 -12.82 7.50 7.39
N VAL A 83 -12.60 6.28 6.94
CA VAL A 83 -11.93 5.96 5.68
C VAL A 83 -12.97 5.82 4.56
N GLY A 84 -12.90 6.70 3.58
CA GLY A 84 -13.82 6.71 2.43
C GLY A 84 -13.32 5.93 1.22
N ARG A 85 -12.02 5.63 1.16
CA ARG A 85 -11.40 4.80 0.12
C ARG A 85 -10.33 3.92 0.72
N VAL A 86 -10.38 2.64 0.38
CA VAL A 86 -9.40 1.61 0.77
C VAL A 86 -8.79 1.02 -0.49
N VAL A 87 -7.47 0.97 -0.57
CA VAL A 87 -6.78 0.30 -1.68
C VAL A 87 -6.24 -1.04 -1.18
N ILE A 88 -6.80 -2.10 -1.74
CA ILE A 88 -6.43 -3.49 -1.41
C ILE A 88 -5.17 -3.88 -2.20
N GLY A 89 -4.16 -4.39 -1.50
CA GLY A 89 -2.96 -4.97 -2.09
C GLY A 89 -3.00 -6.49 -2.10
N PRO A 90 -2.36 -7.15 -3.08
CA PRO A 90 -2.05 -8.56 -2.96
C PRO A 90 -1.12 -8.77 -1.76
N SER A 91 -1.27 -9.91 -1.08
CA SER A 91 -0.35 -10.27 0.01
C SER A 91 0.93 -10.87 -0.60
N SER A 92 1.84 -10.01 -1.09
CA SER A 92 3.06 -10.46 -1.80
C SER A 92 3.96 -11.42 -1.00
N PRO A 93 3.98 -11.45 0.37
CA PRO A 93 4.63 -12.51 1.11
C PRO A 93 4.16 -13.94 0.79
N LEU A 94 2.94 -14.10 0.24
CA LEU A 94 2.47 -15.37 -0.30
C LEU A 94 3.36 -15.89 -1.46
N GLY A 95 4.00 -14.98 -2.20
CA GLY A 95 4.88 -15.33 -3.31
C GLY A 95 4.15 -15.75 -4.58
N ILE A 96 2.89 -15.36 -4.75
CA ILE A 96 2.07 -15.68 -5.92
C ILE A 96 2.76 -15.17 -7.19
N GLU A 97 3.32 -13.97 -7.13
CA GLU A 97 4.00 -13.31 -8.25
C GLU A 97 5.23 -14.06 -8.75
N TYR A 98 5.81 -14.93 -7.91
CA TYR A 98 7.01 -15.73 -8.24
C TYR A 98 6.70 -17.17 -8.62
N LEU A 99 5.45 -17.56 -8.67
CA LEU A 99 5.06 -18.86 -9.20
C LEU A 99 5.25 -18.90 -10.72
N ARG A 100 5.38 -20.12 -11.26
CA ARG A 100 5.30 -20.29 -12.72
C ARG A 100 3.92 -19.85 -13.22
N PRO A 101 3.79 -19.36 -14.47
CA PRO A 101 2.56 -18.78 -14.99
C PRO A 101 1.32 -19.65 -14.79
N GLU A 102 1.45 -20.98 -15.01
CA GLU A 102 0.34 -21.91 -14.89
C GLU A 102 -0.22 -22.00 -13.46
N ALA A 103 0.58 -21.61 -12.47
CA ALA A 103 0.19 -21.61 -11.07
C ALA A 103 -0.10 -20.19 -10.55
N ALA A 104 0.51 -19.15 -11.14
CA ALA A 104 0.31 -17.75 -10.77
C ALA A 104 -1.00 -17.20 -11.32
N VAL A 105 -1.26 -17.40 -12.61
CA VAL A 105 -2.38 -16.80 -13.33
C VAL A 105 -3.74 -17.08 -12.67
N PRO A 106 -4.10 -18.33 -12.32
CA PRO A 106 -5.39 -18.57 -11.65
C PRO A 106 -5.56 -17.80 -10.33
N LEU A 107 -4.48 -17.63 -9.55
CA LEU A 107 -4.52 -16.88 -8.29
C LEU A 107 -4.59 -15.36 -8.52
N LEU A 108 -3.85 -14.85 -9.49
CA LEU A 108 -3.87 -13.43 -9.86
C LEU A 108 -5.23 -13.04 -10.45
N ASP A 109 -5.82 -13.88 -11.32
CA ASP A 109 -7.14 -13.66 -11.87
C ASP A 109 -8.20 -13.67 -10.76
N ALA A 110 -8.16 -14.67 -9.87
CA ALA A 110 -9.07 -14.72 -8.72
C ALA A 110 -8.93 -13.50 -7.79
N TYR A 111 -7.70 -13.00 -7.60
CA TYR A 111 -7.47 -11.76 -6.86
C TYR A 111 -8.08 -10.55 -7.59
N HIS A 112 -7.78 -10.37 -8.88
CA HIS A 112 -8.25 -9.23 -9.65
C HIS A 112 -9.77 -9.23 -9.79
N ASP A 113 -10.37 -10.38 -10.14
CA ASP A 113 -11.81 -10.51 -10.30
C ASP A 113 -12.53 -10.23 -8.98
N GLY A 114 -12.07 -10.88 -7.91
CA GLY A 114 -12.68 -10.70 -6.62
C GLY A 114 -12.56 -9.28 -6.08
N VAL A 115 -11.41 -8.60 -6.26
CA VAL A 115 -11.23 -7.21 -5.82
C VAL A 115 -12.08 -6.24 -6.66
N ALA A 116 -12.19 -6.45 -7.98
CA ALA A 116 -13.01 -5.62 -8.84
C ALA A 116 -14.51 -5.69 -8.49
N GLU A 117 -14.97 -6.79 -7.90
CA GLU A 117 -16.36 -7.01 -7.47
C GLU A 117 -16.69 -6.42 -6.09
N LEU A 118 -15.70 -6.03 -5.28
CA LEU A 118 -15.96 -5.56 -3.91
C LEU A 118 -16.81 -4.31 -3.83
N GLY A 119 -16.70 -3.40 -4.79
CA GLY A 119 -17.37 -2.08 -4.75
C GLY A 119 -16.84 -1.17 -3.63
N PRO A 120 -17.39 0.06 -3.53
CA PRO A 120 -16.95 1.02 -2.53
C PRO A 120 -17.10 0.50 -1.09
N PRO A 121 -16.14 0.81 -0.17
CA PRO A 121 -15.04 1.78 -0.32
C PRO A 121 -13.77 1.20 -0.97
N PHE A 122 -13.80 -0.05 -1.46
CA PHE A 122 -12.63 -0.78 -1.91
C PHE A 122 -12.28 -0.49 -3.37
N THR A 123 -10.99 -0.49 -3.64
CA THR A 123 -10.35 -0.53 -4.96
C THR A 123 -9.08 -1.35 -4.78
N GLY A 124 -8.32 -1.67 -5.85
CA GLY A 124 -7.16 -2.54 -5.73
C GLY A 124 -5.89 -1.96 -6.36
N TRP A 125 -4.74 -2.43 -5.88
CA TRP A 125 -3.50 -2.44 -6.62
C TRP A 125 -3.50 -3.65 -7.55
N ALA A 126 -3.16 -3.48 -8.82
CA ALA A 126 -2.95 -4.63 -9.70
C ALA A 126 -1.70 -5.43 -9.24
N ALA A 127 -1.67 -6.70 -9.60
CA ALA A 127 -0.53 -7.60 -9.40
C ALA A 127 -0.08 -8.15 -10.75
N ALA A 128 1.14 -8.68 -10.83
CA ALA A 128 1.68 -9.28 -12.05
C ALA A 128 2.50 -10.54 -11.73
N CYS A 129 2.49 -11.50 -12.64
CA CYS A 129 3.44 -12.60 -12.62
C CYS A 129 4.85 -12.07 -12.96
N LEU A 130 5.85 -12.44 -12.15
CA LEU A 130 7.23 -11.98 -12.32
C LEU A 130 8.15 -13.02 -12.95
N THR A 131 7.67 -14.23 -13.15
CA THR A 131 8.39 -15.27 -13.89
C THR A 131 8.15 -15.18 -15.38
N GLU A 132 7.05 -14.53 -15.78
CA GLU A 132 6.72 -14.18 -17.16
C GLU A 132 5.97 -12.84 -17.16
N ILE A 133 6.56 -11.82 -17.79
CA ILE A 133 6.02 -10.46 -17.79
C ILE A 133 4.93 -10.33 -18.86
N ASP A 134 3.71 -10.01 -18.41
CA ASP A 134 2.55 -9.69 -19.27
C ASP A 134 2.11 -8.22 -19.08
N ALA A 135 2.71 -7.32 -19.85
CA ALA A 135 2.35 -5.90 -19.85
C ALA A 135 0.92 -5.67 -20.37
N ALA A 136 0.44 -6.48 -21.32
CA ALA A 136 -0.92 -6.37 -21.85
C ALA A 136 -1.97 -6.81 -20.83
N GLY A 137 -1.66 -7.85 -20.04
CA GLY A 137 -2.48 -8.24 -18.89
C GLY A 137 -2.57 -7.14 -17.84
N LEU A 138 -1.46 -6.47 -17.53
CA LEU A 138 -1.49 -5.30 -16.63
C LEU A 138 -2.40 -4.18 -17.16
N VAL A 139 -2.28 -3.85 -18.45
CA VAL A 139 -3.16 -2.85 -19.10
C VAL A 139 -4.63 -3.16 -18.87
N LYS A 140 -5.05 -4.42 -19.07
CA LYS A 140 -6.44 -4.84 -18.83
C LYS A 140 -6.89 -4.60 -17.39
N GLN A 141 -6.03 -4.87 -16.40
CA GLN A 141 -6.40 -4.63 -15.00
C GLN A 141 -6.50 -3.14 -14.67
N LEU A 142 -5.58 -2.32 -15.20
CA LEU A 142 -5.65 -0.87 -15.03
C LEU A 142 -6.91 -0.26 -15.68
N ASP A 143 -7.36 -0.81 -16.83
CA ASP A 143 -8.62 -0.42 -17.48
C ASP A 143 -9.88 -0.79 -16.66
N ARG A 144 -9.77 -1.78 -15.76
CA ARG A 144 -10.81 -2.14 -14.78
C ARG A 144 -10.84 -1.20 -13.56
N GLY A 145 -9.95 -0.21 -13.46
CA GLY A 145 -9.93 0.79 -12.39
C GLY A 145 -8.98 0.47 -11.23
N PHE A 146 -8.05 -0.46 -11.39
CA PHE A 146 -6.98 -0.65 -10.41
C PHE A 146 -6.12 0.61 -10.29
N ALA A 147 -5.73 0.97 -9.07
CA ALA A 147 -5.12 2.25 -8.75
C ALA A 147 -3.68 2.44 -9.28
N GLY A 148 -3.04 1.36 -9.65
CA GLY A 148 -1.67 1.24 -10.11
C GLY A 148 -1.22 -0.20 -9.94
N LEU A 149 0.09 -0.44 -9.90
CA LEU A 149 0.68 -1.78 -9.76
C LEU A 149 1.38 -1.90 -8.39
N GLN A 150 1.13 -3.01 -7.69
CA GLN A 150 1.99 -3.43 -6.57
C GLN A 150 3.04 -4.41 -7.07
N LEU A 151 4.29 -4.19 -6.66
CA LEU A 151 5.40 -5.13 -6.86
C LEU A 151 6.08 -5.46 -5.52
N PRO A 152 6.51 -6.71 -5.34
CA PRO A 152 7.33 -7.07 -4.19
C PRO A 152 8.70 -6.38 -4.24
N ALA A 153 9.16 -5.88 -3.11
CA ALA A 153 10.43 -5.18 -2.97
C ALA A 153 11.64 -6.02 -3.45
N THR A 154 11.53 -7.33 -3.31
CA THR A 154 12.54 -8.29 -3.81
C THR A 154 12.70 -8.27 -5.33
N ALA A 155 11.66 -7.89 -6.09
CA ALA A 155 11.75 -7.74 -7.54
C ALA A 155 12.46 -6.46 -7.97
N LEU A 156 12.62 -5.49 -7.07
CA LEU A 156 13.16 -4.16 -7.34
C LEU A 156 14.42 -3.88 -6.50
N ALA A 157 15.15 -4.93 -6.09
CA ALA A 157 16.29 -4.82 -5.20
C ALA A 157 17.58 -4.34 -5.89
N ASP A 158 17.65 -4.41 -7.22
CA ASP A 158 18.85 -4.06 -8.01
C ASP A 158 18.51 -3.63 -9.44
N GLU A 159 19.53 -3.34 -10.25
CA GLU A 159 19.40 -2.93 -11.65
C GLU A 159 18.72 -4.00 -12.51
N SER A 160 19.02 -5.27 -12.27
CA SER A 160 18.46 -6.37 -13.06
C SER A 160 16.95 -6.49 -12.87
N GLY A 161 16.48 -6.26 -11.64
CA GLY A 161 15.05 -6.20 -11.31
C GLY A 161 14.33 -5.08 -12.04
N TYR A 162 14.91 -3.88 -12.09
CA TYR A 162 14.33 -2.76 -12.87
C TYR A 162 14.30 -3.06 -14.38
N ARG A 163 15.31 -3.71 -14.92
CA ARG A 163 15.33 -4.13 -16.31
C ARG A 163 14.27 -5.19 -16.60
N TRP A 164 14.12 -6.17 -15.71
CA TRP A 164 13.14 -7.24 -15.84
C TRP A 164 11.71 -6.73 -15.75
N CYS A 165 11.42 -5.89 -14.76
CA CYS A 165 10.10 -5.29 -14.58
C CYS A 165 9.84 -4.12 -15.54
N GLY A 166 10.79 -3.73 -16.38
CA GLY A 166 10.73 -2.61 -17.31
C GLY A 166 9.40 -2.50 -18.05
N PRO A 167 8.92 -3.55 -18.76
CA PRO A 167 7.67 -3.46 -19.52
C PRO A 167 6.43 -3.10 -18.65
N LEU A 168 6.40 -3.52 -17.38
CA LEU A 168 5.33 -3.14 -16.45
C LEU A 168 5.46 -1.68 -16.00
N LEU A 169 6.69 -1.22 -15.76
CA LEU A 169 6.97 0.15 -15.34
C LEU A 169 6.72 1.14 -16.48
N ASP A 170 6.95 0.75 -17.73
CA ASP A 170 6.63 1.53 -18.93
C ASP A 170 5.12 1.79 -19.02
N VAL A 171 4.28 0.77 -18.79
CA VAL A 171 2.81 0.92 -18.73
C VAL A 171 2.40 1.94 -17.66
N LEU A 172 2.99 1.88 -16.46
CA LEU A 172 2.69 2.85 -15.40
C LEU A 172 3.12 4.27 -15.78
N ALA A 173 4.30 4.41 -16.38
CA ALA A 173 4.84 5.71 -16.79
C ALA A 173 4.01 6.35 -17.91
N GLU A 174 3.55 5.57 -18.90
CA GLU A 174 2.70 6.02 -19.99
C GLU A 174 1.31 6.44 -19.52
N ARG A 175 0.75 5.72 -18.55
CA ARG A 175 -0.59 5.98 -18.01
C ARG A 175 -0.61 6.97 -16.84
N ASP A 176 0.54 7.47 -16.42
CA ASP A 176 0.70 8.28 -15.21
C ASP A 176 0.06 7.64 -13.98
N LEU A 177 0.34 6.35 -13.75
CA LEU A 177 -0.15 5.57 -12.60
C LEU A 177 0.99 5.22 -11.64
N PRO A 178 0.72 5.07 -10.35
CA PRO A 178 1.75 4.84 -9.34
C PRO A 178 2.18 3.37 -9.23
N LEU A 179 3.42 3.21 -8.78
CA LEU A 179 3.98 1.95 -8.29
C LEU A 179 3.86 1.88 -6.76
N PHE A 180 3.39 0.75 -6.24
CA PHE A 180 3.35 0.45 -4.81
C PHE A 180 4.33 -0.68 -4.52
N VAL A 181 5.28 -0.47 -3.60
CA VAL A 181 6.34 -1.43 -3.27
C VAL A 181 6.08 -2.02 -1.91
N HIS A 182 5.83 -3.33 -1.88
CA HIS A 182 5.47 -4.10 -0.69
C HIS A 182 6.53 -5.17 -0.42
N PRO A 183 6.78 -5.61 0.83
CA PRO A 183 7.64 -6.77 1.08
C PRO A 183 7.20 -8.00 0.28
N GLY A 184 8.15 -8.74 -0.23
CA GLY A 184 7.94 -10.04 -0.87
C GLY A 184 8.18 -11.21 0.11
N PRO A 185 8.23 -12.45 -0.40
CA PRO A 185 8.47 -13.63 0.44
C PRO A 185 9.76 -13.52 1.26
N ALA A 186 9.69 -13.93 2.52
CA ALA A 186 10.83 -13.96 3.43
C ALA A 186 11.52 -15.32 3.40
N ALA A 187 12.42 -15.52 2.45
CA ALA A 187 13.16 -16.77 2.35
C ALA A 187 13.95 -17.05 3.65
N GLY A 188 13.83 -18.29 4.17
CA GLY A 188 14.55 -18.76 5.35
C GLY A 188 13.96 -18.34 6.69
N ALA A 189 12.83 -17.64 6.74
CA ALA A 189 12.17 -17.24 7.98
C ALA A 189 11.35 -18.37 8.64
N ALA A 190 11.16 -19.50 7.98
CA ALA A 190 10.28 -20.61 8.42
C ALA A 190 10.59 -21.18 9.82
N ARG A 191 11.80 -20.99 10.32
CA ARG A 191 12.23 -21.45 11.66
C ARG A 191 12.32 -20.34 12.69
N GLY A 192 12.02 -19.09 12.31
CA GLY A 192 12.07 -17.93 13.20
C GLY A 192 10.77 -17.78 14.02
N PRO A 193 10.78 -16.91 15.04
CA PRO A 193 9.56 -16.51 15.71
C PRO A 193 8.64 -15.73 14.73
N ALA A 194 7.33 -15.71 14.99
CA ALA A 194 6.35 -15.09 14.09
C ALA A 194 6.66 -13.61 13.73
N TRP A 195 7.28 -12.87 14.65
CA TRP A 195 7.66 -11.47 14.41
C TRP A 195 8.93 -11.32 13.54
N TRP A 196 9.67 -12.39 13.24
CA TRP A 196 10.96 -12.31 12.54
C TRP A 196 10.83 -11.79 11.11
N ALA A 197 9.91 -12.36 10.33
CA ALA A 197 9.70 -11.97 8.95
C ALA A 197 9.32 -10.48 8.80
N PRO A 198 8.32 -9.96 9.52
CA PRO A 198 7.93 -8.56 9.41
C PRO A 198 9.02 -7.58 9.86
N VAL A 199 9.84 -7.94 10.84
CA VAL A 199 10.81 -7.01 11.45
C VAL A 199 12.19 -7.07 10.79
N VAL A 200 12.60 -8.20 10.25
CA VAL A 200 13.96 -8.36 9.71
C VAL A 200 13.95 -8.43 8.18
N PRO A 201 13.55 -9.53 7.51
CA PRO A 201 13.63 -9.59 6.05
C PRO A 201 12.76 -8.57 5.34
N TYR A 202 11.54 -8.25 5.80
CA TYR A 202 10.71 -7.25 5.14
C TYR A 202 11.34 -5.86 5.18
N VAL A 203 11.90 -5.48 6.34
CA VAL A 203 12.63 -4.21 6.47
C VAL A 203 13.87 -4.18 5.58
N GLN A 204 14.65 -5.28 5.52
CA GLN A 204 15.80 -5.38 4.63
C GLN A 204 15.42 -5.26 3.16
N GLN A 205 14.34 -5.92 2.72
CA GLN A 205 13.84 -5.84 1.35
C GLN A 205 13.44 -4.41 0.97
N LEU A 206 12.64 -3.75 1.82
CA LEU A 206 12.21 -2.38 1.59
C LEU A 206 13.37 -1.39 1.60
N HIS A 207 14.33 -1.57 2.52
CA HIS A 207 15.55 -0.78 2.58
C HIS A 207 16.37 -0.91 1.27
N ALA A 208 16.58 -2.13 0.79
CA ALA A 208 17.27 -2.37 -0.47
C ALA A 208 16.53 -1.74 -1.65
N ALA A 209 15.21 -1.97 -1.76
CA ALA A 209 14.37 -1.42 -2.83
C ALA A 209 14.34 0.12 -2.83
N TRP A 210 14.34 0.77 -1.65
CA TRP A 210 14.44 2.23 -1.53
C TRP A 210 15.69 2.78 -2.21
N PHE A 211 16.86 2.19 -1.94
CA PHE A 211 18.11 2.64 -2.55
C PHE A 211 18.25 2.22 -4.00
N ALA A 212 17.78 1.02 -4.36
CA ALA A 212 17.76 0.56 -5.75
C ALA A 212 16.88 1.44 -6.64
N PHE A 213 15.70 1.88 -6.13
CA PHE A 213 14.87 2.83 -6.86
C PHE A 213 15.60 4.16 -7.13
N ARG A 214 16.33 4.67 -6.15
CA ARG A 214 17.08 5.92 -6.30
C ARG A 214 18.23 5.79 -7.31
N ALA A 215 18.89 4.63 -7.29
CA ALA A 215 20.04 4.36 -8.15
C ALA A 215 19.64 4.02 -9.60
N TYR A 216 18.57 3.25 -9.77
CA TYR A 216 18.21 2.65 -11.05
C TYR A 216 16.80 3.04 -11.52
N GLY A 217 15.82 3.00 -10.62
CA GLY A 217 14.43 3.26 -10.95
C GLY A 217 14.17 4.72 -11.29
N ARG A 218 14.62 5.67 -10.46
CA ARG A 218 14.38 7.11 -10.69
C ARG A 218 15.07 7.64 -11.95
N PRO A 219 16.31 7.28 -12.29
CA PRO A 219 16.91 7.66 -13.56
C PRO A 219 16.15 7.16 -14.78
N ALA A 220 15.66 5.90 -14.75
CA ALA A 220 14.90 5.32 -15.85
C ALA A 220 13.47 5.89 -15.93
N TYR A 221 12.84 6.18 -14.78
CA TYR A 221 11.45 6.64 -14.68
C TYR A 221 11.33 7.97 -13.91
N PRO A 222 11.76 9.10 -14.50
CA PRO A 222 11.86 10.39 -13.78
C PRO A 222 10.53 10.90 -13.23
N ARG A 223 9.41 10.52 -13.84
CA ARG A 223 8.07 10.99 -13.47
C ARG A 223 7.24 9.96 -12.71
N LEU A 224 7.69 8.72 -12.61
CA LEU A 224 6.96 7.67 -11.92
C LEU A 224 6.75 8.02 -10.44
N ARG A 225 5.50 7.97 -9.99
CA ARG A 225 5.16 8.05 -8.58
C ARG A 225 5.33 6.67 -7.97
N VAL A 226 6.05 6.61 -6.86
CA VAL A 226 6.27 5.36 -6.12
C VAL A 226 5.92 5.54 -4.66
N CYS A 227 5.37 4.53 -4.05
CA CYS A 227 5.15 4.47 -2.61
C CYS A 227 5.73 3.17 -2.04
N PHE A 228 6.51 3.30 -0.99
CA PHE A 228 7.09 2.18 -0.26
C PHE A 228 6.34 1.98 1.05
N THR A 229 5.93 0.76 1.35
CA THR A 229 5.28 0.40 2.61
C THR A 229 6.22 0.56 3.82
N ALA A 230 5.65 0.54 5.01
CA ALA A 230 6.37 0.50 6.28
C ALA A 230 7.55 1.49 6.35
N LEU A 231 7.29 2.78 6.00
CA LEU A 231 8.28 3.85 5.96
C LEU A 231 9.56 3.49 5.17
N ALA A 232 9.42 2.69 4.10
CA ALA A 232 10.54 2.18 3.28
C ALA A 232 11.61 1.43 4.10
N GLY A 233 11.17 0.68 5.15
CA GLY A 233 12.09 0.02 6.06
C GLY A 233 13.07 0.97 6.75
N LEU A 234 12.66 2.23 6.98
CA LEU A 234 13.48 3.32 7.51
C LEU A 234 14.71 3.69 6.66
N GLY A 235 14.74 3.27 5.39
CA GLY A 235 15.78 3.62 4.43
C GLY A 235 16.06 5.13 4.33
N PRO A 236 15.03 6.02 4.36
CA PRO A 236 15.23 7.47 4.35
C PRO A 236 16.18 8.01 5.42
N LEU A 237 16.24 7.38 6.60
CA LEU A 237 17.10 7.81 7.71
C LEU A 237 18.60 7.61 7.45
N HIS A 238 18.96 6.89 6.39
CA HIS A 238 20.36 6.65 6.03
C HIS A 238 20.95 7.69 5.05
N GLY A 239 20.31 8.83 4.85
CA GLY A 239 20.77 9.88 3.94
C GLY A 239 22.15 10.41 4.28
N GLU A 240 22.45 10.67 5.55
CA GLU A 240 23.78 11.12 6.01
C GLU A 240 24.86 10.04 5.81
N ARG A 241 24.51 8.77 6.10
CA ARG A 241 25.41 7.64 5.85
C ARG A 241 25.71 7.50 4.35
N LEU A 242 24.73 7.67 3.49
CA LEU A 242 24.90 7.65 2.04
C LEU A 242 25.86 8.77 1.61
N ALA A 243 25.68 10.00 2.12
CA ALA A 243 26.57 11.13 1.84
C ALA A 243 28.01 10.83 2.26
N ALA A 244 28.20 10.31 3.47
CA ALA A 244 29.51 9.96 4.00
C ALA A 244 30.24 8.81 3.26
N ARG A 245 29.48 8.05 2.45
CA ARG A 245 30.01 6.91 1.67
C ARG A 245 30.07 7.19 0.16
N GLY A 246 30.10 8.45 -0.24
CA GLY A 246 30.26 8.84 -1.64
C GLY A 246 28.97 8.88 -2.46
N GLY A 247 27.82 8.80 -1.81
CA GLY A 247 26.50 8.84 -2.48
C GLY A 247 26.14 10.17 -3.15
N GLY A 248 26.99 11.20 -3.04
CA GLY A 248 27.00 12.43 -3.82
C GLY A 248 25.59 13.00 -4.17
N PRO A 249 25.21 13.00 -5.46
CA PRO A 249 23.91 13.50 -5.89
C PRO A 249 22.72 12.78 -5.28
N LEU A 250 22.81 11.46 -5.04
CA LEU A 250 21.73 10.68 -4.44
C LEU A 250 21.45 11.09 -2.99
N ALA A 251 22.50 11.49 -2.24
CA ALA A 251 22.35 11.94 -0.85
C ALA A 251 21.64 13.31 -0.79
N ARG A 252 21.90 14.20 -1.74
CA ARG A 252 21.26 15.53 -1.81
C ARG A 252 19.79 15.47 -2.19
N GLY A 253 19.36 14.43 -2.87
CA GLY A 253 17.99 14.23 -3.33
C GLY A 253 17.19 13.27 -2.43
N VAL A 254 17.41 13.22 -1.11
CA VAL A 254 16.65 12.32 -0.21
C VAL A 254 15.16 12.59 -0.29
N ALA A 255 14.72 13.85 -0.33
CA ALA A 255 13.34 14.22 -0.54
C ALA A 255 13.03 14.29 -2.06
N ASP A 256 12.59 13.17 -2.60
CA ASP A 256 12.06 13.07 -3.96
C ASP A 256 10.53 13.30 -3.92
N PRO A 257 9.99 14.36 -4.56
CA PRO A 257 8.57 14.73 -4.44
C PRO A 257 7.59 13.70 -5.00
N ARG A 258 8.10 12.66 -5.64
CA ARG A 258 7.32 11.55 -6.23
C ARG A 258 7.60 10.19 -5.58
N ALA A 259 8.42 10.15 -4.53
CA ALA A 259 8.70 8.95 -3.75
C ALA A 259 8.06 9.08 -2.36
N PHE A 260 6.94 8.41 -2.18
CA PHE A 260 6.16 8.41 -0.96
C PHE A 260 6.54 7.23 -0.06
N VAL A 261 6.26 7.37 1.23
CA VAL A 261 6.39 6.30 2.21
C VAL A 261 5.09 6.16 2.99
N GLU A 262 4.66 4.94 3.20
CA GLU A 262 3.42 4.60 3.86
C GLU A 262 3.69 4.25 5.33
N THR A 263 2.73 4.55 6.22
CA THR A 263 2.93 4.64 7.69
C THR A 263 2.63 3.35 8.45
N SER A 264 2.26 2.24 7.80
CA SER A 264 1.88 1.01 8.49
C SER A 264 2.97 0.49 9.42
N SER A 265 2.54 -0.18 10.48
CA SER A 265 3.41 -0.85 11.47
C SER A 265 4.32 0.07 12.28
N TYR A 266 4.31 1.39 12.02
CA TYR A 266 5.15 2.36 12.74
C TYR A 266 4.31 3.40 13.51
N GLY A 267 4.79 3.76 14.71
CA GLY A 267 4.21 4.79 15.55
C GLY A 267 4.86 6.17 15.38
N ASN A 268 4.51 7.07 16.28
CA ASN A 268 4.89 8.48 16.27
C ASN A 268 6.41 8.72 16.21
N ARG A 269 7.22 7.94 16.92
CA ARG A 269 8.69 8.14 16.95
C ARG A 269 9.35 7.92 15.59
N ALA A 270 8.96 6.86 14.90
CA ALA A 270 9.50 6.56 13.58
C ALA A 270 8.96 7.55 12.54
N ALA A 271 7.66 7.89 12.61
CA ALA A 271 7.05 8.89 11.74
C ALA A 271 7.72 10.27 11.91
N ASP A 272 7.95 10.74 13.14
CA ASP A 272 8.65 12.02 13.42
C ASP A 272 10.08 12.01 12.82
N ALA A 273 10.83 10.92 13.02
CA ALA A 273 12.17 10.81 12.46
C ALA A 273 12.18 10.90 10.92
N VAL A 274 11.24 10.21 10.26
CA VAL A 274 11.13 10.22 8.79
C VAL A 274 10.65 11.59 8.29
N VAL A 275 9.69 12.23 8.97
CA VAL A 275 9.22 13.59 8.63
C VAL A 275 10.37 14.61 8.69
N ARG A 276 11.30 14.50 9.64
CA ARG A 276 12.48 15.39 9.71
C ARG A 276 13.39 15.28 8.51
N VAL A 277 13.40 14.13 7.83
CA VAL A 277 14.25 13.88 6.66
C VAL A 277 13.51 14.14 5.34
N LEU A 278 12.28 13.68 5.22
CA LEU A 278 11.52 13.71 3.97
C LEU A 278 10.52 14.88 3.88
N GLY A 279 10.09 15.43 5.02
CA GLY A 279 8.91 16.28 5.10
C GLY A 279 7.61 15.46 5.20
N VAL A 280 6.56 16.10 5.71
CA VAL A 280 5.23 15.47 5.87
C VAL A 280 4.56 15.17 4.53
N ASP A 281 4.89 15.90 3.49
CA ASP A 281 4.26 15.82 2.16
C ASP A 281 4.52 14.49 1.43
N LEU A 282 5.44 13.68 1.92
CA LEU A 282 5.79 12.38 1.33
C LEU A 282 5.26 11.20 2.14
N LEU A 283 4.59 11.46 3.27
CA LEU A 283 3.95 10.41 4.05
C LEU A 283 2.51 10.19 3.58
N VAL A 284 2.09 8.94 3.47
CA VAL A 284 0.72 8.53 3.16
C VAL A 284 0.25 7.51 4.19
N PHE A 285 -1.05 7.51 4.47
CA PHE A 285 -1.63 6.58 5.42
C PHE A 285 -1.88 5.22 4.77
N GLY A 286 -1.40 4.17 5.43
CA GLY A 286 -1.77 2.78 5.21
C GLY A 286 -1.89 2.07 6.55
N SER A 287 -2.86 1.19 6.69
CA SER A 287 -3.08 0.45 7.93
C SER A 287 -2.42 -0.91 7.96
N ASP A 288 -2.19 -1.51 6.79
CA ASP A 288 -1.73 -2.91 6.63
C ASP A 288 -2.69 -3.93 7.30
N ARG A 289 -3.98 -3.57 7.40
CA ARG A 289 -4.97 -4.52 7.95
C ARG A 289 -5.19 -5.69 7.01
N PRO A 290 -5.39 -6.89 7.56
CA PRO A 290 -5.59 -7.23 8.97
C PRO A 290 -4.30 -7.46 9.75
N TYR A 291 -3.14 -7.45 9.13
CA TYR A 291 -1.86 -7.91 9.72
C TYR A 291 -1.27 -6.92 10.71
N ALA A 292 -1.57 -5.64 10.58
CA ALA A 292 -1.23 -4.62 11.56
C ALA A 292 -2.45 -3.82 12.02
N GLN A 293 -2.31 -3.15 13.17
CA GLN A 293 -3.26 -2.14 13.62
C GLN A 293 -2.62 -0.76 13.43
N PRO A 294 -3.33 0.18 12.77
CA PRO A 294 -2.79 1.51 12.59
C PRO A 294 -2.59 2.20 13.92
N HIS A 295 -1.51 2.94 14.05
CA HIS A 295 -1.31 3.79 15.22
C HIS A 295 -2.40 4.88 15.24
N PRO A 296 -3.14 5.06 16.36
CA PRO A 296 -4.30 5.94 16.38
C PRO A 296 -3.95 7.42 16.14
N ASP A 297 -2.77 7.85 16.58
CA ASP A 297 -2.24 9.18 16.36
C ASP A 297 -0.72 9.14 16.20
N LEU A 298 -0.21 9.74 15.11
CA LEU A 298 1.22 9.89 14.88
C LEU A 298 1.84 11.09 15.62
N GLY A 299 1.04 11.88 16.34
CA GLY A 299 1.51 13.02 17.12
C GLY A 299 1.99 14.21 16.28
N LEU A 300 1.62 14.26 14.99
CA LEU A 300 2.09 15.27 14.04
C LEU A 300 1.12 16.47 13.89
N GLY A 301 -0.02 16.45 14.60
CA GLY A 301 -1.06 17.47 14.56
C GLY A 301 -2.04 17.33 13.36
N ASP A 302 -3.12 18.14 13.39
CA ASP A 302 -4.25 17.99 12.47
C ASP A 302 -3.90 18.30 11.00
N ALA A 303 -3.05 19.29 10.75
CA ALA A 303 -2.61 19.63 9.40
C ALA A 303 -1.83 18.49 8.77
N ALA A 304 -0.92 17.86 9.51
CA ALA A 304 -0.17 16.70 9.05
C ALA A 304 -1.07 15.48 8.87
N ARG A 305 -2.01 15.25 9.78
CA ARG A 305 -3.01 14.18 9.64
C ARG A 305 -3.83 14.34 8.37
N HIS A 306 -4.27 15.55 8.05
CA HIS A 306 -4.97 15.84 6.81
C HIS A 306 -4.07 15.61 5.58
N ALA A 307 -2.83 16.07 5.61
CA ALA A 307 -1.89 15.81 4.52
C ALA A 307 -1.70 14.31 4.27
N ILE A 308 -1.42 13.54 5.32
CA ILE A 308 -1.13 12.10 5.26
C ILE A 308 -2.35 11.27 4.80
N ARG A 309 -3.58 11.68 5.18
CA ARG A 309 -4.80 10.90 4.90
C ARG A 309 -5.60 11.38 3.69
N VAL A 310 -5.35 12.60 3.20
CA VAL A 310 -6.15 13.22 2.12
C VAL A 310 -5.27 13.72 0.99
N THR A 311 -4.41 14.71 1.27
CA THR A 311 -3.68 15.42 0.22
C THR A 311 -2.63 14.54 -0.45
N ASN A 312 -1.81 13.87 0.35
CA ASN A 312 -0.71 13.05 -0.17
C ASN A 312 -1.19 11.79 -0.89
N PRO A 313 -2.20 11.04 -0.38
CA PRO A 313 -2.81 9.95 -1.15
C PRO A 313 -3.39 10.41 -2.49
N ALA A 314 -4.03 11.58 -2.55
CA ALA A 314 -4.52 12.13 -3.81
C ALA A 314 -3.38 12.44 -4.79
N ARG A 315 -2.27 13.01 -4.30
CA ARG A 315 -1.05 13.26 -5.11
C ARG A 315 -0.41 11.96 -5.58
N LEU A 316 -0.36 10.94 -4.73
CA LEU A 316 0.16 9.62 -5.10
C LEU A 316 -0.71 8.99 -6.18
N LEU A 317 -2.02 8.92 -5.98
CA LEU A 317 -2.93 8.16 -6.85
C LEU A 317 -3.25 8.87 -8.16
N HIS A 318 -3.32 10.22 -8.18
CA HIS A 318 -3.81 10.99 -9.32
C HIS A 318 -2.82 12.03 -9.87
N GLY A 319 -1.65 12.22 -9.23
CA GLY A 319 -0.71 13.28 -9.59
C GLY A 319 -1.12 14.67 -9.11
N ALA A 320 -0.30 15.68 -9.39
CA ALA A 320 -0.46 17.03 -8.85
C ALA A 320 -1.57 17.88 -9.51
N GLY A 321 -2.30 17.35 -10.49
CA GLY A 321 -3.21 18.13 -11.35
C GLY A 321 -4.69 17.74 -11.34
N ARG A 322 -5.13 16.71 -10.62
CA ARG A 322 -6.56 16.33 -10.57
C ARG A 322 -7.12 16.51 -9.17
N PRO A 323 -8.19 17.31 -8.99
CA PRO A 323 -8.90 17.39 -7.72
C PRO A 323 -9.55 16.03 -7.39
N ALA A 324 -9.44 15.61 -6.13
CA ALA A 324 -10.14 14.44 -5.60
C ALA A 324 -11.66 14.66 -5.75
N GLY A 325 -12.29 14.02 -6.73
CA GLY A 325 -13.74 14.12 -6.92
C GLY A 325 -14.28 13.88 -8.33
N GLN A 326 -13.43 13.55 -9.30
CA GLN A 326 -13.88 13.18 -10.65
C GLN A 326 -13.24 11.83 -11.06
N ALA A 327 -13.78 10.77 -10.54
CA ALA A 327 -13.63 9.41 -11.06
C ALA A 327 -14.90 8.63 -10.73
#